data_f2a001e35a8615aeaae5123f19941a3b
#
_entry.id   f2a001e35a8615aeaae5123f19941a3b
#
_cell.length_a   1.000
_cell.length_b   1.000
_cell.length_c   1.000
_cell.angle_alpha   90.00
_cell.angle_beta   90.00
_cell.angle_gamma   90.00
#
_symmetry.space_group_name_H-M   'P 1'
#
loop_
_entity.id
_entity.type
_entity.pdbx_description
1 polymer ?
#
loop_
_entity_poly.entity_id
_entity_poly.type
_entity_poly.pdbx_seq_one_letter_code
_entity_poly.pdbx_strand_id
1 'polypeptide(L)'
;MDLINFKVGYKTISLKILDILLTEQFNNNLTVLPNDNKSFLGVKDYMGIPTPVFDLGIILNGVSTERSNLDALKQLKSWQKQLIAWFNKLEQELLVSQSSLKANQYELTDFEQFYTEFKTDNDELKNTMSRFDDPFKSLLHKLT
;
A
#
# COMPACT_ATOMS: atom_id res chain seq x y z
N MET A 1 3.55 19.72 -27.37
CA MET A 1 3.05 18.33 -27.48
C MET A 1 2.58 17.93 -26.10
N ASP A 2 1.30 17.63 -25.94
CA ASP A 2 0.68 17.41 -24.65
C ASP A 2 0.82 15.94 -24.21
N LEU A 3 1.10 15.76 -22.91
CA LEU A 3 1.29 14.46 -22.30
C LEU A 3 0.25 14.28 -21.18
N ILE A 4 -0.24 13.08 -21.01
CA ILE A 4 -1.00 12.66 -19.83
C ILE A 4 -0.11 11.77 -18.98
N ASN A 5 -0.04 12.09 -17.69
CA ASN A 5 0.74 11.34 -16.72
C ASN A 5 -0.18 10.38 -15.96
N PHE A 6 0.19 9.10 -15.91
CA PHE A 6 -0.50 8.05 -15.18
C PHE A 6 0.41 7.53 -14.07
N LYS A 7 -0.12 7.43 -12.87
CA LYS A 7 0.56 6.77 -11.76
C LYS A 7 0.25 5.27 -11.78
N VAL A 8 1.27 4.44 -11.81
CA VAL A 8 1.17 2.97 -11.83
C VAL A 8 2.04 2.42 -10.70
N GLY A 9 1.42 2.20 -9.53
CA GLY A 9 2.15 1.92 -8.31
C GLY A 9 3.07 3.08 -7.96
N TYR A 10 4.35 2.81 -7.76
CA TYR A 10 5.37 3.83 -7.44
C TYR A 10 6.01 4.49 -8.68
N LYS A 11 5.60 4.10 -9.88
CA LYS A 11 6.10 4.67 -11.14
C LYS A 11 5.10 5.60 -11.78
N THR A 12 5.59 6.61 -12.45
CA THR A 12 4.80 7.49 -13.33
C THR A 12 5.18 7.23 -14.77
N ILE A 13 4.19 7.04 -15.61
CA ILE A 13 4.36 6.95 -17.07
C ILE A 13 3.65 8.11 -17.73
N SER A 14 4.21 8.58 -18.84
CA SER A 14 3.65 9.66 -19.65
C SER A 14 3.30 9.12 -21.04
N LEU A 15 2.07 9.34 -21.46
CA LEU A 15 1.59 9.01 -22.79
C LEU A 15 1.26 10.30 -23.54
N LYS A 16 1.47 10.30 -24.85
CA LYS A 16 1.04 11.43 -25.69
C LYS A 16 -0.49 11.44 -25.74
N ILE A 17 -1.08 12.62 -25.55
CA ILE A 17 -2.54 12.75 -25.54
C ILE A 17 -3.18 12.22 -26.83
N LEU A 18 -2.49 12.39 -27.96
CA LEU A 18 -2.96 11.92 -29.26
C LEU A 18 -2.98 10.38 -29.42
N ASP A 19 -2.25 9.67 -28.56
CA ASP A 19 -2.21 8.20 -28.56
C ASP A 19 -3.30 7.60 -27.64
N ILE A 20 -4.08 8.44 -26.96
CA ILE A 20 -5.15 8.03 -26.04
C ILE A 20 -6.49 8.19 -26.75
N LEU A 21 -7.16 7.07 -26.99
CA LEU A 21 -8.45 7.06 -27.64
C LEU A 21 -9.57 7.46 -26.64
N LEU A 22 -9.55 6.83 -25.46
CA LEU A 22 -10.51 7.11 -24.37
C LEU A 22 -9.99 6.55 -23.05
N THR A 23 -10.66 6.94 -21.95
CA THR A 23 -10.52 6.32 -20.63
C THR A 23 -11.88 5.79 -20.21
N GLU A 24 -11.92 4.58 -19.65
CA GLU A 24 -13.15 3.95 -19.16
C GLU A 24 -12.91 3.24 -17.84
N GLN A 25 -13.99 3.00 -17.09
CA GLN A 25 -13.90 2.21 -15.89
C GLN A 25 -13.60 0.75 -16.23
N PHE A 26 -12.58 0.19 -15.58
CA PHE A 26 -12.25 -1.21 -15.73
C PHE A 26 -13.38 -2.09 -15.17
N ASN A 27 -13.83 -3.05 -15.97
CA ASN A 27 -14.71 -4.12 -15.55
C ASN A 27 -14.10 -5.47 -15.95
N ASN A 28 -14.39 -6.53 -15.20
CA ASN A 28 -13.81 -7.84 -15.41
C ASN A 28 -14.48 -8.63 -16.56
N ASN A 29 -15.24 -8.00 -17.44
CA ASN A 29 -15.85 -8.65 -18.60
C ASN A 29 -14.82 -8.83 -19.71
N LEU A 30 -13.82 -9.67 -19.46
CA LEU A 30 -12.77 -10.00 -20.39
C LEU A 30 -12.93 -11.44 -20.89
N THR A 31 -12.70 -11.65 -22.17
CA THR A 31 -12.48 -13.00 -22.71
C THR A 31 -11.05 -13.41 -22.38
N VAL A 32 -10.89 -14.37 -21.46
CA VAL A 32 -9.58 -14.89 -21.08
C VAL A 32 -9.11 -15.86 -22.16
N LEU A 33 -7.93 -15.61 -22.69
CA LEU A 33 -7.26 -16.50 -23.63
C LEU A 33 -6.10 -17.22 -22.93
N PRO A 34 -5.84 -18.49 -23.23
CA PRO A 34 -4.66 -19.21 -22.74
C PRO A 34 -3.39 -18.43 -23.09
N ASN A 35 -2.63 -18.02 -22.08
CA ASN A 35 -1.43 -17.21 -22.27
C ASN A 35 -0.50 -17.34 -21.06
N ASP A 36 0.80 -17.43 -21.29
CA ASP A 36 1.83 -17.48 -20.26
C ASP A 36 2.24 -16.09 -19.74
N ASN A 37 1.82 -15.02 -20.43
CA ASN A 37 2.12 -13.65 -20.04
C ASN A 37 1.18 -13.17 -18.90
N LYS A 38 1.70 -13.10 -17.69
CA LYS A 38 0.95 -12.68 -16.50
C LYS A 38 0.37 -11.26 -16.58
N SER A 39 0.96 -10.39 -17.40
CA SER A 39 0.46 -9.03 -17.58
C SER A 39 -0.71 -8.93 -18.55
N PHE A 40 -0.96 -9.96 -19.37
CA PHE A 40 -2.10 -10.00 -20.26
C PHE A 40 -3.34 -10.48 -19.50
N LEU A 41 -4.33 -9.63 -19.36
CA LEU A 41 -5.56 -9.92 -18.64
C LEU A 41 -6.62 -10.62 -19.49
N GLY A 42 -6.61 -10.37 -20.80
CA GLY A 42 -7.58 -10.92 -21.73
C GLY A 42 -7.89 -9.96 -22.86
N VAL A 43 -8.98 -10.21 -23.54
CA VAL A 43 -9.47 -9.42 -24.66
C VAL A 43 -10.83 -8.84 -24.33
N LYS A 44 -11.01 -7.55 -24.59
CA LYS A 44 -12.28 -6.83 -24.50
C LYS A 44 -12.76 -6.47 -25.89
N ASP A 45 -14.05 -6.58 -26.12
CA ASP A 45 -14.66 -6.00 -27.32
C ASP A 45 -14.73 -4.48 -27.19
N TYR A 46 -14.13 -3.78 -28.13
CA TYR A 46 -14.24 -2.35 -28.28
C TYR A 46 -14.85 -2.01 -29.65
N MET A 47 -16.13 -1.70 -29.68
CA MET A 47 -16.86 -1.36 -30.91
C MET A 47 -16.75 -2.45 -32.00
N GLY A 48 -16.79 -3.74 -31.61
CA GLY A 48 -16.61 -4.87 -32.56
C GLY A 48 -15.17 -5.22 -32.83
N ILE A 49 -14.19 -4.57 -32.20
CA ILE A 49 -12.76 -4.82 -32.36
C ILE A 49 -12.21 -5.51 -31.11
N PRO A 50 -11.72 -6.76 -31.22
CA PRO A 50 -11.06 -7.43 -30.12
C PRO A 50 -9.81 -6.67 -29.67
N THR A 51 -9.83 -6.09 -28.48
CA THR A 51 -8.76 -5.23 -27.99
C THR A 51 -8.08 -5.91 -26.80
N PRO A 52 -6.74 -6.14 -26.86
CA PRO A 52 -6.00 -6.77 -25.78
C PRO A 52 -5.89 -5.81 -24.58
N VAL A 53 -6.05 -6.38 -23.37
CA VAL A 53 -5.96 -5.64 -22.10
C VAL A 53 -4.76 -6.13 -21.30
N PHE A 54 -3.94 -5.20 -20.86
CA PHE A 54 -2.74 -5.47 -20.07
C PHE A 54 -2.76 -4.75 -18.74
N ASP A 55 -2.23 -5.39 -17.71
CA ASP A 55 -1.96 -4.78 -16.41
C ASP A 55 -0.58 -4.12 -16.43
N LEU A 56 -0.56 -2.79 -16.45
CA LEU A 56 0.67 -2.01 -16.42
C LEU A 56 1.42 -2.14 -15.08
N GLY A 57 0.72 -2.43 -13.99
CA GLY A 57 1.36 -2.71 -12.71
C GLY A 57 2.27 -3.92 -12.79
N ILE A 58 1.80 -5.00 -13.40
CA ILE A 58 2.60 -6.21 -13.62
C ILE A 58 3.77 -5.94 -14.57
N ILE A 59 3.53 -5.22 -15.67
CA ILE A 59 4.58 -4.89 -16.65
C ILE A 59 5.70 -4.06 -16.01
N LEU A 60 5.35 -3.03 -15.23
CA LEU A 60 6.29 -2.05 -14.73
C LEU A 60 6.90 -2.42 -13.38
N ASN A 61 6.13 -3.11 -12.53
CA ASN A 61 6.47 -3.35 -11.11
C ASN A 61 6.54 -4.85 -10.77
N GLY A 62 6.18 -5.75 -11.70
CA GLY A 62 6.12 -7.19 -11.47
C GLY A 62 4.90 -7.66 -10.66
N VAL A 63 4.06 -6.75 -10.19
CA VAL A 63 2.87 -7.02 -9.38
C VAL A 63 1.77 -6.02 -9.75
N SER A 64 0.50 -6.46 -9.75
CA SER A 64 -0.62 -5.54 -9.97
C SER A 64 -0.74 -4.55 -8.82
N THR A 65 -1.15 -3.32 -9.14
CA THR A 65 -1.37 -2.27 -8.15
C THR A 65 -2.42 -2.69 -7.11
N GLU A 66 -3.48 -3.37 -7.55
CA GLU A 66 -4.52 -3.90 -6.66
C GLU A 66 -3.93 -4.87 -5.62
N ARG A 67 -3.13 -5.84 -6.06
CA ARG A 67 -2.49 -6.81 -5.16
C ARG A 67 -1.52 -6.13 -4.19
N SER A 68 -0.72 -5.20 -4.67
CA SER A 68 0.19 -4.41 -3.83
C SER A 68 -0.57 -3.66 -2.74
N ASN A 69 -1.70 -3.03 -3.08
CA ASN A 69 -2.55 -2.32 -2.12
C ASN A 69 -3.20 -3.27 -1.10
N LEU A 70 -3.67 -4.45 -1.55
CA LEU A 70 -4.25 -5.46 -0.65
C LEU A 70 -3.21 -6.00 0.34
N ASP A 71 -1.99 -6.23 -0.10
CA ASP A 71 -0.91 -6.71 0.76
C ASP A 71 -0.50 -5.63 1.77
N ALA A 72 -0.43 -4.35 1.35
CA ALA A 72 -0.21 -3.23 2.27
C ALA A 72 -1.32 -3.11 3.32
N LEU A 73 -2.59 -3.27 2.94
CA LEU A 73 -3.72 -3.27 3.87
C LEU A 73 -3.67 -4.43 4.86
N LYS A 74 -3.27 -5.62 4.43
CA LYS A 74 -3.08 -6.77 5.34
C LYS A 74 -1.98 -6.51 6.36
N GLN A 75 -0.86 -5.95 5.93
CA GLN A 75 0.23 -5.57 6.81
C GLN A 75 -0.23 -4.53 7.83
N LEU A 76 -0.89 -3.45 7.40
CA LEU A 76 -1.41 -2.42 8.31
C LEU A 76 -2.37 -2.99 9.35
N LYS A 77 -3.28 -3.89 8.96
CA LYS A 77 -4.19 -4.58 9.90
C LYS A 77 -3.44 -5.47 10.90
N SER A 78 -2.38 -6.12 10.46
CA SER A 78 -1.54 -6.93 11.35
C SER A 78 -0.85 -6.04 12.39
N TRP A 79 -0.24 -4.96 11.95
CA TRP A 79 0.41 -3.97 12.82
C TRP A 79 -0.56 -3.29 13.80
N GLN A 80 -1.76 -2.94 13.33
CA GLN A 80 -2.80 -2.40 14.20
C GLN A 80 -3.11 -3.36 15.36
N LYS A 81 -3.24 -4.66 15.09
CA LYS A 81 -3.49 -5.66 16.14
C LYS A 81 -2.34 -5.76 17.14
N GLN A 82 -1.10 -5.75 16.64
CA GLN A 82 0.10 -5.80 17.48
C GLN A 82 0.21 -4.56 18.36
N LEU A 83 -0.04 -3.38 17.80
CA LEU A 83 -0.01 -2.13 18.54
C LEU A 83 -1.07 -2.10 19.66
N ILE A 84 -2.29 -2.54 19.36
CA ILE A 84 -3.36 -2.64 20.37
C ILE A 84 -2.97 -3.63 21.49
N ALA A 85 -2.41 -4.79 21.14
CA ALA A 85 -1.96 -5.77 22.12
C ALA A 85 -0.84 -5.22 23.00
N TRP A 86 0.08 -4.46 22.43
CA TRP A 86 1.15 -3.79 23.13
C TRP A 86 0.61 -2.73 24.10
N PHE A 87 -0.33 -1.87 23.69
CA PHE A 87 -0.97 -0.89 24.56
C PHE A 87 -1.71 -1.54 25.73
N ASN A 88 -2.47 -2.62 25.47
CA ASN A 88 -3.17 -3.34 26.52
C ASN A 88 -2.20 -3.94 27.55
N LYS A 89 -1.06 -4.46 27.10
CA LYS A 89 -0.01 -4.96 27.99
C LYS A 89 0.59 -3.84 28.82
N LEU A 90 0.91 -2.71 28.21
CA LEU A 90 1.43 -1.52 28.87
C LEU A 90 0.46 -1.01 29.96
N GLU A 91 -0.82 -0.93 29.64
CA GLU A 91 -1.87 -0.52 30.58
C GLU A 91 -1.94 -1.46 31.80
N GLN A 92 -1.93 -2.79 31.55
CA GLN A 92 -1.95 -3.77 32.64
C GLN A 92 -0.71 -3.65 33.54
N GLU A 93 0.47 -3.44 32.98
CA GLU A 93 1.70 -3.29 33.77
C GLU A 93 1.72 -1.97 34.57
N LEU A 94 1.19 -0.90 34.00
CA LEU A 94 1.03 0.38 34.74
C LEU A 94 0.09 0.24 35.92
N LEU A 95 -0.98 -0.56 35.80
CA LEU A 95 -1.94 -0.78 36.91
C LEU A 95 -1.36 -1.68 38.00
N VAL A 96 -0.46 -2.61 37.66
CA VAL A 96 0.10 -3.58 38.63
C VAL A 96 1.38 -3.07 39.28
N SER A 97 2.18 -2.26 38.62
CA SER A 97 3.49 -1.80 39.08
C SER A 97 3.52 -0.28 39.24
N GLN A 98 3.37 0.22 40.47
CA GLN A 98 3.65 1.63 40.77
C GLN A 98 5.16 1.98 40.71
N SER A 99 6.03 1.04 40.40
CA SER A 99 7.47 1.25 40.39
C SER A 99 8.12 0.71 39.13
N SER A 100 8.73 1.65 38.38
CA SER A 100 9.71 1.47 37.31
C SER A 100 9.28 0.56 36.14
N LEU A 101 8.59 1.14 35.17
CA LEU A 101 8.57 0.65 33.81
C LEU A 101 10.03 0.55 33.31
N LYS A 102 10.57 -0.66 33.23
CA LYS A 102 11.82 -0.88 32.50
C LYS A 102 11.47 -0.84 31.02
N ALA A 103 11.64 0.32 30.42
CA ALA A 103 11.40 0.57 29.00
C ALA A 103 12.03 -0.47 28.04
N ASN A 104 13.10 -1.12 28.47
CA ASN A 104 13.81 -2.14 27.71
C ASN A 104 13.06 -3.47 27.48
N GLN A 105 11.85 -3.64 27.98
CA GLN A 105 11.04 -4.85 27.75
C GLN A 105 10.00 -4.69 26.62
N TYR A 106 9.88 -3.49 26.07
CA TYR A 106 8.90 -3.20 25.02
C TYR A 106 9.61 -3.06 23.69
N GLU A 107 9.91 -4.19 23.07
CA GLU A 107 10.46 -4.21 21.71
C GLU A 107 9.39 -3.78 20.72
N LEU A 108 9.35 -2.48 20.42
CA LEU A 108 8.64 -1.94 19.26
C LEU A 108 9.50 -2.00 18.00
N THR A 109 10.64 -2.69 18.06
CA THR A 109 11.61 -2.79 16.96
C THR A 109 10.98 -3.18 15.64
N ASP A 110 10.08 -4.16 15.64
CA ASP A 110 9.40 -4.59 14.43
C ASP A 110 8.45 -3.51 13.88
N PHE A 111 7.76 -2.77 14.77
CA PHE A 111 6.90 -1.68 14.35
C PHE A 111 7.69 -0.46 13.87
N GLU A 112 8.80 -0.12 14.52
CA GLU A 112 9.71 0.95 14.08
C GLU A 112 10.30 0.64 12.71
N GLN A 113 10.75 -0.59 12.49
CA GLN A 113 11.25 -1.03 11.20
C GLN A 113 10.16 -0.92 10.14
N PHE A 114 8.97 -1.46 10.41
CA PHE A 114 7.81 -1.33 9.50
C PHE A 114 7.51 0.14 9.18
N TYR A 115 7.43 1.00 10.20
CA TYR A 115 7.10 2.40 10.04
C TYR A 115 8.11 3.14 9.16
N THR A 116 9.39 2.82 9.34
CA THR A 116 10.49 3.40 8.57
C THR A 116 10.52 2.90 7.12
N GLU A 117 10.20 1.62 6.93
CA GLU A 117 10.21 0.97 5.61
C GLU A 117 8.90 1.13 4.85
N PHE A 118 7.83 1.54 5.53
CA PHE A 118 6.51 1.65 4.93
C PHE A 118 6.49 2.67 3.79
N LYS A 119 6.21 2.18 2.60
CA LYS A 119 6.06 3.00 1.39
C LYS A 119 4.67 2.78 0.81
N THR A 120 3.99 3.85 0.52
CA THR A 120 2.68 3.83 -0.13
C THR A 120 2.62 4.88 -1.20
N ASP A 121 1.92 4.57 -2.28
CA ASP A 121 1.63 5.50 -3.37
C ASP A 121 0.33 6.27 -3.16
N ASN A 122 -0.40 5.92 -2.10
CA ASN A 122 -1.61 6.62 -1.71
C ASN A 122 -1.23 7.86 -0.89
N ASP A 123 -1.44 9.05 -1.46
CA ASP A 123 -1.07 10.32 -0.84
C ASP A 123 -1.85 10.61 0.45
N GLU A 124 -3.11 10.17 0.54
CA GLU A 124 -3.93 10.32 1.74
C GLU A 124 -3.38 9.45 2.89
N LEU A 125 -3.03 8.20 2.58
CA LEU A 125 -2.41 7.29 3.55
C LEU A 125 -1.03 7.79 3.98
N LYS A 126 -0.21 8.29 3.05
CA LYS A 126 1.08 8.90 3.34
C LYS A 126 0.94 10.10 4.28
N ASN A 127 -0.03 10.98 4.02
CA ASN A 127 -0.31 12.14 4.86
C ASN A 127 -0.82 11.71 6.25
N THR A 128 -1.62 10.65 6.34
CA THR A 128 -2.09 10.10 7.61
C THR A 128 -0.92 9.50 8.41
N MET A 129 -0.05 8.74 7.76
CA MET A 129 1.14 8.17 8.42
C MET A 129 2.10 9.25 8.92
N SER A 130 2.31 10.33 8.15
CA SER A 130 3.19 11.42 8.58
C SER A 130 2.69 12.14 9.85
N ARG A 131 1.37 12.18 10.09
CA ARG A 131 0.79 12.74 11.33
C ARG A 131 1.02 11.85 12.55
N PHE A 132 1.35 10.59 12.35
CA PHE A 132 1.65 9.65 13.42
C PHE A 132 3.09 9.80 13.95
N ASP A 133 3.97 10.42 13.18
CA ASP A 133 5.40 10.52 13.48
C ASP A 133 5.70 11.21 14.83
N ASP A 134 5.18 12.41 15.02
CA ASP A 134 5.43 13.17 16.25
C ASP A 134 4.83 12.52 17.51
N PRO A 135 3.57 12.06 17.52
CA PRO A 135 3.01 11.32 18.64
C PRO A 135 3.79 10.05 18.97
N PHE A 136 4.24 9.31 17.96
CA PHE A 136 4.98 8.07 18.14
C PHE A 136 6.37 8.32 18.75
N LYS A 137 7.13 9.27 18.21
CA LYS A 137 8.43 9.69 18.77
C LYS A 137 8.31 10.22 20.18
N SER A 138 7.27 11.01 20.45
CA SER A 138 6.99 11.52 21.82
C SER A 138 6.67 10.39 22.78
N LEU A 139 5.94 9.36 22.34
CA LEU A 139 5.65 8.18 23.16
C LEU A 139 6.94 7.43 23.50
N LEU A 140 7.76 7.14 22.50
CA LEU A 140 9.04 6.45 22.68
C LEU A 140 9.95 7.20 23.65
N HIS A 141 10.07 8.52 23.50
CA HIS A 141 10.91 9.35 24.40
C HIS A 141 10.42 9.33 25.85
N LYS A 142 9.12 9.16 26.11
CA LYS A 142 8.59 9.08 27.47
C LYS A 142 8.75 7.70 28.12
N LEU A 143 9.02 6.68 27.31
CA LEU A 143 9.23 5.31 27.77
C LEU A 143 10.72 4.97 27.99
N THR A 144 11.63 5.79 27.48
CA THR A 144 13.08 5.72 27.70
C THR A 144 13.50 6.63 28.83
#